data_2f02b4821d6a2f48856d2a3dd52c8bda
#
_entry.id   2f02b4821d6a2f48856d2a3dd52c8bda
#
_cell.length_a   1.000
_cell.length_b   1.000
_cell.length_c   1.000
_cell.angle_alpha   90.00
_cell.angle_beta   90.00
_cell.angle_gamma   90.00
#
_symmetry.space_group_name_H-M   'P 1'
#
loop_
_entity.id
_entity.type
_entity.pdbx_description
1 polymer ?
#
loop_
_entity_poly.entity_id
_entity_poly.type
_entity_poly.pdbx_seq_one_letter_code
_entity_poly.pdbx_strand_id
1 'polypeptide(L)'
;FWTGSIHKLLPHMIIRRKANGVRDTITTYDRYTETCMPRMYKEKGKPAKFFAWGGNDCYLTMVGDEMITEEISAATFYDEKQCLGYLKYYVNSHPFAHITGYVWNPLFGITAIIKPNEDYTTYKYDNWGRLSQVFDKSNTLLKEYKYNYRK
;
A
#
# COMPACT_ATOMS: atom_id res chain seq x y z
N PHE A 1 -30.55 -0.24 -24.57
CA PHE A 1 -29.56 -0.57 -23.53
C PHE A 1 -28.22 0.02 -23.97
N TRP A 2 -27.78 1.11 -23.35
CA TRP A 2 -26.50 1.72 -23.59
C TRP A 2 -25.44 0.95 -22.79
N THR A 3 -24.63 0.13 -23.42
CA THR A 3 -23.35 -0.35 -22.87
C THR A 3 -22.27 0.67 -23.23
N GLY A 4 -22.36 1.84 -22.62
CA GLY A 4 -21.33 2.87 -22.76
C GLY A 4 -20.09 2.45 -21.99
N SER A 5 -19.05 2.01 -22.71
CA SER A 5 -17.70 1.89 -22.13
C SER A 5 -17.25 3.29 -21.73
N ILE A 6 -17.21 3.57 -20.44
CA ILE A 6 -16.65 4.83 -19.94
C ILE A 6 -15.14 4.74 -20.18
N HIS A 7 -14.65 5.40 -21.23
CA HIS A 7 -13.21 5.57 -21.43
C HIS A 7 -12.66 6.51 -20.35
N LYS A 8 -12.07 5.92 -19.32
CA LYS A 8 -11.41 6.68 -18.26
C LYS A 8 -10.09 7.24 -18.81
N LEU A 9 -9.94 8.56 -18.79
CA LEU A 9 -8.68 9.21 -19.13
C LEU A 9 -7.78 9.20 -17.88
N LEU A 10 -6.75 8.36 -17.90
CA LEU A 10 -5.81 8.23 -16.80
C LEU A 10 -4.43 8.78 -17.19
N PRO A 11 -3.69 9.41 -16.27
CA PRO A 11 -2.36 9.91 -16.55
C PRO A 11 -1.42 8.77 -16.96
N HIS A 12 -0.77 8.90 -18.11
CA HIS A 12 0.23 7.94 -18.56
C HIS A 12 1.65 8.40 -18.23
N MET A 13 1.91 9.70 -18.32
CA MET A 13 3.24 10.23 -17.98
C MET A 13 3.18 11.70 -17.53
N ILE A 14 4.19 12.07 -16.74
CA ILE A 14 4.49 13.47 -16.39
C ILE A 14 5.72 13.89 -17.17
N ILE A 15 5.59 14.97 -17.93
CA ILE A 15 6.67 15.54 -18.75
C ILE A 15 7.00 16.94 -18.26
N ARG A 16 8.29 17.23 -18.06
CA ARG A 16 8.79 18.57 -17.86
C ARG A 16 9.33 19.10 -19.17
N ARG A 17 8.90 20.31 -19.58
CA ARG A 17 9.48 21.02 -20.71
C ARG A 17 10.66 21.86 -20.23
N LYS A 18 11.84 21.67 -20.80
CA LYS A 18 13.03 22.49 -20.53
C LYS A 18 12.95 23.81 -21.32
N ALA A 19 13.73 24.80 -20.91
CA ALA A 19 13.76 26.12 -21.57
C ALA A 19 14.13 26.05 -23.07
N ASN A 20 14.93 25.06 -23.47
CA ASN A 20 15.30 24.78 -24.85
C ASN A 20 14.23 24.01 -25.65
N GLY A 21 13.00 23.84 -25.12
CA GLY A 21 11.91 23.12 -25.75
C GLY A 21 11.98 21.60 -25.68
N VAL A 22 13.06 21.02 -25.18
CA VAL A 22 13.21 19.55 -25.03
C VAL A 22 12.24 19.04 -23.97
N ARG A 23 11.55 17.95 -24.28
CA ARG A 23 10.67 17.25 -23.35
C ARG A 23 11.47 16.24 -22.55
N ASP A 24 11.29 16.26 -21.23
CA ASP A 24 11.92 15.33 -20.30
C ASP A 24 10.82 14.58 -19.52
N THR A 25 10.70 13.28 -19.75
CA THR A 25 9.74 12.45 -19.02
C THR A 25 10.25 12.23 -17.60
N ILE A 26 9.48 12.67 -16.60
CA ILE A 26 9.84 12.58 -15.19
C ILE A 26 9.27 11.32 -14.55
N THR A 27 8.01 11.01 -14.86
CA THR A 27 7.28 9.87 -14.29
C THR A 27 6.44 9.24 -15.38
N THR A 28 6.41 7.91 -15.42
CA THR A 28 5.47 7.13 -16.22
C THR A 28 4.60 6.30 -15.28
N TYR A 29 3.32 6.18 -15.63
CA TYR A 29 2.35 5.29 -14.98
C TYR A 29 1.98 4.22 -15.99
N ASP A 30 1.98 2.97 -15.55
CA ASP A 30 1.54 1.85 -16.37
C ASP A 30 0.64 0.96 -15.54
N ARG A 31 -0.42 0.47 -16.16
CA ARG A 31 -1.47 -0.33 -15.54
C ARG A 31 -2.19 0.40 -14.41
N TYR A 32 -3.48 0.23 -14.44
CA TYR A 32 -4.40 0.74 -13.43
C TYR A 32 -5.40 -0.35 -13.06
N THR A 33 -5.96 -0.26 -11.86
CA THR A 33 -7.11 -1.07 -11.46
C THR A 33 -8.38 -0.57 -12.18
N GLU A 34 -9.46 -1.32 -12.06
CA GLU A 34 -10.76 -0.89 -12.59
C GLU A 34 -11.28 0.40 -11.96
N THR A 35 -10.88 0.69 -10.72
CA THR A 35 -11.21 1.90 -9.98
C THR A 35 -10.21 3.04 -10.20
N CYS A 36 -9.29 2.89 -11.17
CA CYS A 36 -8.29 3.89 -11.56
C CYS A 36 -7.14 4.10 -10.59
N MET A 37 -6.88 3.19 -9.67
CA MET A 37 -5.69 3.24 -8.84
C MET A 37 -4.48 2.72 -9.61
N PRO A 38 -3.31 3.40 -9.58
CA PRO A 38 -2.14 2.96 -10.32
C PRO A 38 -1.60 1.64 -9.76
N ARG A 39 -1.24 0.70 -10.64
CA ARG A 39 -0.57 -0.56 -10.29
C ARG A 39 0.94 -0.48 -10.46
N MET A 40 1.42 0.48 -11.22
CA MET A 40 2.86 0.73 -11.41
C MET A 40 3.12 2.20 -11.67
N TYR A 41 4.19 2.72 -11.10
CA TYR A 41 4.82 3.94 -11.61
C TYR A 41 6.33 3.81 -11.66
N LYS A 42 6.95 4.62 -12.51
CA LYS A 42 8.41 4.70 -12.65
C LYS A 42 8.83 6.16 -12.76
N GLU A 43 9.69 6.58 -11.85
CA GLU A 43 10.38 7.86 -11.92
C GLU A 43 11.66 7.74 -12.74
N LYS A 44 12.04 8.81 -13.43
CA LYS A 44 13.28 8.86 -14.19
C LYS A 44 14.48 8.55 -13.30
N GLY A 45 15.29 7.56 -13.72
CA GLY A 45 16.51 7.16 -13.00
C GLY A 45 16.28 6.33 -11.73
N LYS A 46 15.03 5.95 -11.44
CA LYS A 46 14.69 5.07 -10.33
C LYS A 46 14.09 3.75 -10.83
N PRO A 47 14.19 2.66 -10.05
CA PRO A 47 13.44 1.44 -10.35
C PRO A 47 11.93 1.70 -10.35
N ALA A 48 11.20 0.87 -11.07
CA ALA A 48 9.74 0.91 -11.03
C ALA A 48 9.23 0.50 -9.66
N LYS A 49 8.07 1.04 -9.26
CA LYS A 49 7.33 0.64 -8.07
C LYS A 49 5.99 0.04 -8.48
N PHE A 50 5.66 -1.06 -7.86
CA PHE A 50 4.43 -1.82 -8.11
C PHE A 50 3.56 -1.78 -6.86
N PHE A 51 2.25 -1.77 -7.06
CA PHE A 51 1.24 -1.62 -6.02
C PHE A 51 0.18 -2.69 -6.13
N ALA A 52 -0.22 -3.24 -4.99
CA ALA A 52 -1.45 -3.99 -4.84
C ALA A 52 -2.41 -3.24 -3.92
N TRP A 53 -3.68 -3.32 -4.26
CA TRP A 53 -4.76 -2.64 -3.59
C TRP A 53 -5.76 -3.66 -3.03
N GLY A 54 -6.45 -3.31 -1.95
CA GLY A 54 -7.49 -4.11 -1.32
C GLY A 54 -8.69 -3.26 -0.93
N GLY A 55 -9.76 -3.89 -0.45
CA GLY A 55 -10.98 -3.19 -0.06
C GLY A 55 -11.58 -2.40 -1.22
N ASN A 56 -11.80 -3.01 -2.39
CA ASN A 56 -12.23 -2.37 -3.63
C ASN A 56 -11.30 -1.24 -4.07
N ASP A 57 -9.99 -1.47 -4.02
CA ASP A 57 -8.92 -0.54 -4.38
C ASP A 57 -8.84 0.74 -3.51
N CYS A 58 -9.47 0.74 -2.34
CA CYS A 58 -9.43 1.89 -1.42
C CYS A 58 -8.18 1.91 -0.54
N TYR A 59 -7.50 0.78 -0.38
CA TYR A 59 -6.40 0.63 0.56
C TYR A 59 -5.18 0.04 -0.13
N LEU A 60 -4.02 0.71 0.00
CA LEU A 60 -2.75 0.17 -0.46
C LEU A 60 -2.35 -1.01 0.45
N THR A 61 -2.26 -2.22 -0.09
CA THR A 61 -1.93 -3.42 0.68
C THR A 61 -0.50 -3.88 0.51
N MET A 62 0.09 -3.65 -0.66
CA MET A 62 1.50 -3.96 -0.90
C MET A 62 2.15 -2.91 -1.80
N VAL A 63 3.45 -2.68 -1.58
CA VAL A 63 4.33 -1.94 -2.49
C VAL A 63 5.66 -2.67 -2.61
N GLY A 64 6.19 -2.81 -3.82
CA GLY A 64 7.44 -3.52 -4.08
C GLY A 64 8.15 -3.04 -5.33
N ASP A 65 9.33 -3.60 -5.56
CA ASP A 65 10.20 -3.30 -6.71
C ASP A 65 9.97 -4.27 -7.89
N GLU A 66 9.19 -5.33 -7.69
CA GLU A 66 8.78 -6.29 -8.71
C GLU A 66 7.27 -6.29 -8.89
N MET A 67 6.83 -6.79 -10.05
CA MET A 67 5.40 -6.83 -10.37
C MET A 67 4.63 -7.70 -9.37
N ILE A 68 3.74 -7.08 -8.64
CA ILE A 68 2.81 -7.75 -7.74
C ILE A 68 1.60 -8.16 -8.58
N THR A 69 1.46 -9.46 -8.82
CA THR A 69 0.39 -10.02 -9.67
C THR A 69 -0.82 -10.47 -8.87
N GLU A 70 -0.64 -10.71 -7.59
CA GLU A 70 -1.69 -11.22 -6.71
C GLU A 70 -2.46 -10.08 -6.03
N GLU A 71 -3.76 -10.27 -5.94
CA GLU A 71 -4.67 -9.39 -5.22
C GLU A 71 -5.16 -10.08 -3.95
N ILE A 72 -5.27 -9.32 -2.88
CA ILE A 72 -5.87 -9.82 -1.64
C ILE A 72 -7.39 -9.89 -1.84
N SER A 73 -7.97 -11.08 -1.67
CA SER A 73 -9.42 -11.24 -1.75
C SER A 73 -10.12 -10.36 -0.71
N ALA A 74 -11.35 -9.92 -1.00
CA ALA A 74 -12.12 -9.12 -0.05
C ALA A 74 -12.29 -9.82 1.30
N ALA A 75 -12.56 -11.13 1.32
CA ALA A 75 -12.69 -11.88 2.56
C ALA A 75 -11.40 -11.85 3.40
N THR A 76 -10.23 -12.04 2.76
CA THR A 76 -8.93 -11.97 3.44
C THR A 76 -8.62 -10.56 3.90
N PHE A 77 -8.95 -9.54 3.10
CA PHE A 77 -8.69 -8.15 3.43
C PHE A 77 -9.41 -7.69 4.71
N TYR A 78 -10.68 -8.09 4.87
CA TYR A 78 -11.48 -7.70 6.04
C TYR A 78 -11.24 -8.55 7.29
N ASP A 79 -10.47 -9.65 7.19
CA ASP A 79 -9.96 -10.40 8.34
C ASP A 79 -8.50 -10.03 8.60
N GLU A 80 -8.23 -9.14 9.54
CA GLU A 80 -6.88 -8.64 9.85
C GLU A 80 -5.88 -9.77 10.12
N LYS A 81 -6.30 -10.84 10.80
CA LYS A 81 -5.42 -11.97 11.12
C LYS A 81 -5.06 -12.77 9.87
N GLN A 82 -6.04 -13.05 9.02
CA GLN A 82 -5.81 -13.73 7.74
C GLN A 82 -4.97 -12.85 6.81
N CYS A 83 -5.28 -11.56 6.71
CA CYS A 83 -4.52 -10.59 5.93
C CYS A 83 -3.06 -10.52 6.37
N LEU A 84 -2.81 -10.44 7.68
CA LEU A 84 -1.46 -10.45 8.24
C LEU A 84 -0.70 -11.74 7.89
N GLY A 85 -1.36 -12.90 8.03
CA GLY A 85 -0.77 -14.20 7.68
C GLY A 85 -0.41 -14.29 6.20
N TYR A 86 -1.34 -13.89 5.34
CA TYR A 86 -1.13 -13.86 3.89
C TYR A 86 0.02 -12.95 3.48
N LEU A 87 0.05 -11.71 3.99
CA LEU A 87 1.10 -10.74 3.66
C LEU A 87 2.49 -11.18 4.16
N LYS A 88 2.57 -11.78 5.35
CA LYS A 88 3.82 -12.38 5.84
C LYS A 88 4.33 -13.46 4.88
N TYR A 89 3.45 -14.38 4.50
CA TYR A 89 3.81 -15.43 3.54
C TYR A 89 4.27 -14.83 2.20
N TYR A 90 3.52 -13.87 1.65
CA TYR A 90 3.83 -13.28 0.35
C TYR A 90 5.15 -12.51 0.36
N VAL A 91 5.38 -11.65 1.35
CA VAL A 91 6.62 -10.88 1.50
C VAL A 91 7.84 -11.81 1.63
N ASN A 92 7.72 -12.88 2.42
CA ASN A 92 8.81 -13.83 2.64
C ASN A 92 9.09 -14.71 1.41
N SER A 93 8.06 -14.98 0.59
CA SER A 93 8.23 -15.74 -0.65
C SER A 93 8.92 -14.94 -1.76
N HIS A 94 9.03 -13.61 -1.61
CA HIS A 94 9.61 -12.71 -2.61
C HIS A 94 10.71 -11.82 -1.99
N PRO A 95 11.80 -12.40 -1.47
CA PRO A 95 12.79 -11.66 -0.67
C PRO A 95 13.54 -10.59 -1.48
N PHE A 96 13.66 -10.75 -2.80
CA PHE A 96 14.36 -9.80 -3.68
C PHE A 96 13.46 -8.67 -4.18
N ALA A 97 12.16 -8.80 -4.06
CA ALA A 97 11.19 -7.80 -4.53
C ALA A 97 11.02 -6.60 -3.58
N HIS A 98 11.69 -6.60 -2.43
CA HIS A 98 11.63 -5.57 -1.38
C HIS A 98 10.19 -5.12 -1.07
N ILE A 99 9.28 -6.10 -0.94
CA ILE A 99 7.86 -5.83 -0.75
C ILE A 99 7.61 -5.38 0.69
N THR A 100 6.86 -4.29 0.85
CA THR A 100 6.26 -3.87 2.12
C THR A 100 4.76 -4.13 2.06
N GLY A 101 4.23 -4.85 3.05
CA GLY A 101 2.80 -5.15 3.19
C GLY A 101 2.14 -4.29 4.26
N TYR A 102 0.87 -3.95 4.07
CA TYR A 102 0.06 -3.15 5.00
C TYR A 102 -1.24 -3.87 5.31
N VAL A 103 -1.50 -4.12 6.60
CA VAL A 103 -2.79 -4.60 7.09
C VAL A 103 -3.60 -3.41 7.55
N TRP A 104 -4.85 -3.36 7.14
CA TRP A 104 -5.75 -2.26 7.42
C TRP A 104 -6.96 -2.69 8.24
N ASN A 105 -7.32 -1.86 9.19
CA ASN A 105 -8.67 -1.84 9.76
C ASN A 105 -9.40 -0.62 9.17
N PRO A 106 -10.53 -0.80 8.48
CA PRO A 106 -11.25 0.32 7.85
C PRO A 106 -11.69 1.44 8.81
N LEU A 107 -11.79 1.15 10.12
CA LEU A 107 -12.23 2.11 11.12
C LEU A 107 -11.05 2.89 11.73
N PHE A 108 -9.87 2.26 11.85
CA PHE A 108 -8.76 2.82 12.61
C PHE A 108 -7.54 3.17 11.75
N GLY A 109 -7.37 2.52 10.61
CA GLY A 109 -6.22 2.71 9.76
C GLY A 109 -5.29 1.49 9.72
N ILE A 110 -3.98 1.71 9.57
CA ILE A 110 -2.99 0.63 9.46
C ILE A 110 -2.80 -0.06 10.82
N THR A 111 -3.05 -1.38 10.87
CA THR A 111 -2.87 -2.19 12.08
C THR A 111 -1.60 -3.03 12.06
N ALA A 112 -1.00 -3.27 10.88
CA ALA A 112 0.35 -3.82 10.80
C ALA A 112 1.07 -3.36 9.53
N ILE A 113 2.41 -3.27 9.64
CA ILE A 113 3.32 -3.07 8.49
C ILE A 113 4.31 -4.23 8.50
N ILE A 114 4.37 -4.95 7.40
CA ILE A 114 5.30 -6.06 7.17
C ILE A 114 6.39 -5.56 6.24
N LYS A 115 7.64 -5.68 6.64
CA LYS A 115 8.82 -5.32 5.85
C LYS A 115 9.51 -6.58 5.33
N PRO A 116 10.39 -6.47 4.34
CA PRO A 116 11.30 -7.55 3.97
C PRO A 116 12.05 -8.09 5.21
N ASN A 117 12.52 -9.36 5.13
CA ASN A 117 13.26 -10.05 6.20
C ASN A 117 12.43 -10.35 7.46
N GLU A 118 11.15 -10.66 7.30
CA GLU A 118 10.26 -11.06 8.39
C GLU A 118 10.12 -10.02 9.52
N ASP A 119 10.49 -8.79 9.29
CA ASP A 119 10.27 -7.71 10.25
C ASP A 119 8.86 -7.14 10.09
N TYR A 120 8.13 -7.05 11.20
CA TYR A 120 6.82 -6.41 11.19
C TYR A 120 6.53 -5.67 12.49
N THR A 121 5.73 -4.65 12.36
CA THR A 121 5.28 -3.79 13.46
C THR A 121 3.76 -3.81 13.49
N THR A 122 3.18 -3.95 14.67
CA THR A 122 1.72 -3.87 14.87
C THR A 122 1.34 -2.63 15.66
N TYR A 123 0.17 -2.10 15.35
CA TYR A 123 -0.36 -0.87 15.89
C TYR A 123 -1.70 -1.13 16.57
N LYS A 124 -1.87 -0.65 17.79
CA LYS A 124 -3.15 -0.68 18.50
C LYS A 124 -3.69 0.73 18.68
N TYR A 125 -4.98 0.85 18.62
CA TYR A 125 -5.70 2.09 18.73
C TYR A 125 -6.58 2.09 19.97
N ASP A 126 -6.84 3.24 20.53
CA ASP A 126 -7.81 3.43 21.61
C ASP A 126 -9.25 3.45 21.07
N ASN A 127 -10.22 3.52 21.97
CA ASN A 127 -11.65 3.55 21.60
C ASN A 127 -12.04 4.80 20.79
N TRP A 128 -11.16 5.79 20.66
CA TRP A 128 -11.34 6.99 19.86
C TRP A 128 -10.62 6.93 18.51
N GLY A 129 -10.04 5.79 18.17
CA GLY A 129 -9.29 5.61 16.92
C GLY A 129 -7.91 6.28 16.91
N ARG A 130 -7.33 6.63 18.07
CA ARG A 130 -5.99 7.20 18.15
C ARG A 130 -4.98 6.12 18.46
N LEU A 131 -3.79 6.20 17.86
CA LEU A 131 -2.71 5.26 18.09
C LEU A 131 -2.35 5.21 19.59
N SER A 132 -2.50 4.06 20.22
CA SER A 132 -2.22 3.88 21.66
C SER A 132 -0.94 3.11 21.92
N GLN A 133 -0.65 2.08 21.13
CA GLN A 133 0.53 1.23 21.37
C GLN A 133 1.12 0.74 20.04
N VAL A 134 2.44 0.52 20.04
CA VAL A 134 3.21 -0.02 18.92
C VAL A 134 4.03 -1.20 19.43
N PHE A 135 3.97 -2.33 18.72
CA PHE A 135 4.68 -3.55 19.08
C PHE A 135 5.57 -4.03 17.94
N ASP A 136 6.67 -4.68 18.28
CA ASP A 136 7.51 -5.39 17.33
C ASP A 136 6.98 -6.80 16.99
N LYS A 137 7.72 -7.53 16.15
CA LYS A 137 7.40 -8.90 15.74
C LYS A 137 7.36 -9.92 16.89
N SER A 138 8.04 -9.64 17.99
CA SER A 138 8.07 -10.47 19.19
C SER A 138 6.97 -10.09 20.20
N ASN A 139 6.05 -9.22 19.81
CA ASN A 139 5.02 -8.64 20.65
C ASN A 139 5.58 -7.83 21.83
N THR A 140 6.81 -7.28 21.70
CA THR A 140 7.41 -6.39 22.67
C THR A 140 6.88 -4.98 22.45
N LEU A 141 6.44 -4.31 23.51
CA LEU A 141 5.96 -2.93 23.45
C LEU A 141 7.13 -1.99 23.12
N LEU A 142 7.06 -1.34 21.95
CA LEU A 142 8.05 -0.36 21.51
C LEU A 142 7.69 1.06 21.95
N LYS A 143 6.40 1.42 21.86
CA LYS A 143 5.90 2.75 22.20
C LYS A 143 4.50 2.66 22.78
N GLU A 144 4.23 3.55 23.75
CA GLU A 144 2.90 3.78 24.31
C GLU A 144 2.59 5.27 24.26
N TYR A 145 1.37 5.61 23.86
CA TYR A 145 0.85 6.98 23.79
C TYR A 145 -0.30 7.14 24.78
N LYS A 146 -0.19 8.11 25.69
CA LYS A 146 -1.23 8.47 26.66
C LYS A 146 -1.75 9.87 26.30
N TYR A 147 -3.05 9.98 26.16
CA TYR A 147 -3.70 11.23 25.80
C TYR A 147 -4.40 11.82 27.02
N ASN A 148 -3.94 12.99 27.48
CA ASN A 148 -4.55 13.71 28.57
C ASN A 148 -5.57 14.73 28.03
N TYR A 149 -6.77 14.72 28.58
CA TYR A 149 -7.76 15.73 28.30
C TYR A 149 -7.60 16.87 29.30
N ARG A 150 -7.58 18.11 28.84
CA ARG A 150 -7.90 19.23 29.73
C ARG A 150 -9.35 19.08 30.15
N LYS A 151 -9.57 19.03 31.46
CA LYS A 151 -10.89 19.16 32.05
C LYS A 151 -11.38 20.61 31.90
#